data_02ede7cda7f73195ab62d842d370360f
#
_entry.id   02ede7cda7f73195ab62d842d370360f
#
_cell.length_a   1.000
_cell.length_b   1.000
_cell.length_c   1.000
_cell.angle_alpha   90.00
_cell.angle_beta   90.00
_cell.angle_gamma   90.00
#
_symmetry.space_group_name_H-M   'P 1'
#
loop_
_entity.id
_entity.type
_entity.pdbx_description
1 polymer ?
#
loop_
_entity_poly.entity_id
_entity_poly.type
_entity_poly.pdbx_seq_one_letter_code
_entity_poly.pdbx_strand_id
1 'polypeptide(L)'
;MLSFLVLVGLLAYLGLRPHQSWLLWLTAAIAGLGTDGIVRCHPAWHDRRAGASLLYFGLPALAVFGSGLFIHEALNGYSRPLAAIPPSLAIGLIAHAEYQTVDFTARRYGALRLGLAVAAYLSAFALYSMLMRPEVDVLFSAAAIMLVSGVLTLELLRENRLFGEGAILLAIAVGLSIAELRLVLYFFPLDSLLGGALLVIGFYLATGLVHHVLDHDLEWNTAAEYGVVAVAAAAAVIVTRLLV
;
A
#
# COMPACT_ATOMS: atom_id res chain seq x y z
N MET A 1 6.02 21.02 -4.94
CA MET A 1 5.05 21.65 -4.03
C MET A 1 4.30 20.62 -3.18
N LEU A 2 3.73 19.56 -3.75
CA LEU A 2 3.01 18.52 -3.00
C LEU A 2 3.87 17.87 -1.90
N SER A 3 5.09 17.43 -2.22
CA SER A 3 6.04 16.86 -1.25
C SER A 3 6.32 17.78 -0.07
N PHE A 4 6.39 19.09 -0.31
CA PHE A 4 6.60 20.07 0.75
C PHE A 4 5.39 20.20 1.66
N LEU A 5 4.16 20.21 1.11
CA LEU A 5 2.93 20.23 1.90
C LEU A 5 2.82 18.96 2.77
N VAL A 6 3.14 17.81 2.20
CA VAL A 6 3.14 16.54 2.93
C VAL A 6 4.21 16.53 4.04
N LEU A 7 5.39 17.08 3.77
CA LEU A 7 6.44 17.22 4.78
C LEU A 7 5.97 18.08 5.95
N VAL A 8 5.41 19.24 5.67
CA VAL A 8 4.88 20.16 6.71
C VAL A 8 3.76 19.47 7.51
N GLY A 9 2.84 18.77 6.84
CA GLY A 9 1.75 18.05 7.49
C GLY A 9 2.26 16.91 8.39
N LEU A 10 3.23 16.10 7.92
CA LEU A 10 3.83 15.05 8.73
C LEU A 10 4.64 15.62 9.90
N LEU A 11 5.40 16.68 9.70
CA LEU A 11 6.13 17.36 10.79
C LEU A 11 5.16 17.92 11.83
N ALA A 12 4.04 18.52 11.41
CA ALA A 12 3.00 18.99 12.32
C ALA A 12 2.37 17.82 13.10
N TYR A 13 2.03 16.72 12.43
CA TYR A 13 1.48 15.52 13.05
C TYR A 13 2.44 14.92 14.10
N LEU A 14 3.74 14.79 13.76
CA LEU A 14 4.73 14.16 14.62
C LEU A 14 5.25 15.08 15.74
N GLY A 15 5.17 16.40 15.57
CA GLY A 15 5.77 17.39 16.47
C GLY A 15 4.79 18.04 17.45
N LEU A 16 3.49 18.15 17.10
CA LEU A 16 2.52 18.82 17.96
C LEU A 16 2.12 17.97 19.17
N ARG A 17 2.04 18.62 20.34
CA ARG A 17 1.52 18.03 21.59
C ARG A 17 0.43 18.94 22.15
N PRO A 18 -0.78 18.43 22.48
CA PRO A 18 -1.22 17.02 22.42
C PRO A 18 -1.33 16.51 21.00
N HIS A 19 -1.16 15.19 20.84
CA HIS A 19 -1.19 14.52 19.56
C HIS A 19 -2.56 14.67 18.88
N GLN A 20 -2.56 15.17 17.64
CA GLN A 20 -3.79 15.45 16.89
C GLN A 20 -3.88 14.53 15.67
N SER A 21 -4.59 13.42 15.81
CA SER A 21 -4.74 12.39 14.76
C SER A 21 -5.36 12.94 13.47
N TRP A 22 -6.21 13.97 13.53
CA TRP A 22 -6.84 14.56 12.36
C TRP A 22 -5.83 15.18 11.37
N LEU A 23 -4.65 15.62 11.84
CA LEU A 23 -3.59 16.16 10.98
C LEU A 23 -3.08 15.10 10.01
N LEU A 24 -2.98 13.85 10.44
CA LEU A 24 -2.55 12.75 9.58
C LEU A 24 -3.61 12.48 8.48
N TRP A 25 -4.89 12.46 8.85
CA TRP A 25 -5.97 12.31 7.88
C TRP A 25 -6.00 13.45 6.87
N LEU A 26 -5.82 14.69 7.34
CA LEU A 26 -5.75 15.85 6.46
C LEU A 26 -4.55 15.77 5.51
N THR A 27 -3.38 15.39 6.02
CA THR A 27 -2.16 15.25 5.20
C THR A 27 -2.31 14.15 4.17
N ALA A 28 -2.90 13.01 4.54
CA ALA A 28 -3.20 11.93 3.61
C ALA A 28 -4.20 12.36 2.53
N ALA A 29 -5.25 13.10 2.91
CA ALA A 29 -6.21 13.66 1.97
C ALA A 29 -5.55 14.66 1.00
N ILE A 30 -4.66 15.53 1.48
CA ILE A 30 -3.89 16.48 0.64
C ILE A 30 -2.99 15.70 -0.34
N ALA A 31 -2.33 14.63 0.10
CA ALA A 31 -1.50 13.81 -0.78
C ALA A 31 -2.33 13.14 -1.89
N GLY A 32 -3.44 12.51 -1.53
CA GLY A 32 -4.33 11.86 -2.48
C GLY A 32 -4.98 12.83 -3.47
N LEU A 33 -5.64 13.88 -2.96
CA LEU A 33 -6.30 14.90 -3.79
C LEU A 33 -5.31 15.70 -4.63
N GLY A 34 -4.12 15.98 -4.07
CA GLY A 34 -3.06 16.67 -4.80
C GLY A 34 -2.53 15.85 -5.98
N THR A 35 -2.34 14.53 -5.79
CA THR A 35 -1.94 13.61 -6.87
C THR A 35 -3.04 13.50 -7.92
N ASP A 36 -4.29 13.29 -7.50
CA ASP A 36 -5.45 13.26 -8.41
C ASP A 36 -5.56 14.55 -9.24
N GLY A 37 -5.38 15.71 -8.61
CA GLY A 37 -5.37 17.01 -9.30
C GLY A 37 -4.23 17.12 -10.35
N ILE A 38 -3.02 16.63 -10.03
CA ILE A 38 -1.89 16.61 -10.96
C ILE A 38 -2.19 15.70 -12.15
N VAL A 39 -2.73 14.52 -11.91
CA VAL A 39 -3.08 13.54 -12.95
C VAL A 39 -4.15 14.08 -13.89
N ARG A 40 -5.15 14.79 -13.39
CA ARG A 40 -6.19 15.44 -14.24
C ARG A 40 -5.65 16.51 -15.17
N CYS A 41 -4.50 17.10 -14.86
CA CYS A 41 -3.84 18.07 -15.74
C CYS A 41 -3.08 17.41 -16.90
N HIS A 42 -3.02 16.06 -16.98
CA HIS A 42 -2.31 15.38 -18.06
C HIS A 42 -3.06 15.50 -19.39
N PRO A 43 -2.38 15.81 -20.52
CA PRO A 43 -3.04 15.97 -21.83
C PRO A 43 -3.84 14.74 -22.29
N ALA A 44 -3.39 13.53 -21.96
CA ALA A 44 -4.08 12.28 -22.31
C ALA A 44 -5.31 11.98 -21.42
N TRP A 45 -5.64 12.85 -20.45
CA TRP A 45 -6.75 12.64 -19.53
C TRP A 45 -8.13 12.97 -20.12
N HIS A 46 -8.22 13.76 -21.20
CA HIS A 46 -9.45 14.40 -21.69
C HIS A 46 -10.61 13.45 -22.03
N ASP A 47 -10.32 12.17 -22.28
CA ASP A 47 -11.35 11.16 -22.67
C ASP A 47 -11.74 10.21 -21.55
N ARG A 48 -11.29 10.42 -20.30
CA ARG A 48 -11.55 9.50 -19.19
C ARG A 48 -12.73 9.94 -18.32
N ARG A 49 -13.57 8.98 -17.89
CA ARG A 49 -14.69 9.22 -16.98
C ARG A 49 -14.21 9.81 -15.67
N ALA A 50 -14.94 10.79 -15.11
CA ALA A 50 -14.58 11.49 -13.88
C ALA A 50 -14.31 10.56 -12.67
N GLY A 51 -14.96 9.39 -12.57
CA GLY A 51 -14.73 8.41 -11.50
C GLY A 51 -13.41 7.66 -11.59
N ALA A 52 -12.76 7.61 -12.77
CA ALA A 52 -11.49 6.92 -12.94
C ALA A 52 -10.33 7.63 -12.21
N SER A 53 -10.47 8.90 -11.87
CA SER A 53 -9.44 9.68 -11.17
C SER A 53 -9.31 9.29 -9.69
N LEU A 54 -10.38 8.83 -9.05
CA LEU A 54 -10.33 8.41 -7.64
C LEU A 54 -9.36 7.27 -7.38
N LEU A 55 -9.02 6.48 -8.40
CA LEU A 55 -8.01 5.43 -8.28
C LEU A 55 -6.62 5.99 -7.97
N TYR A 56 -6.30 7.19 -8.46
CA TYR A 56 -5.02 7.87 -8.22
C TYR A 56 -4.91 8.50 -6.82
N PHE A 57 -6.01 8.56 -6.10
CA PHE A 57 -6.07 9.04 -4.72
C PHE A 57 -5.54 8.01 -3.72
N GLY A 58 -5.81 6.71 -3.95
CA GLY A 58 -5.65 5.66 -2.96
C GLY A 58 -4.21 5.46 -2.50
N LEU A 59 -3.29 5.21 -3.41
CA LEU A 59 -1.90 4.92 -3.09
C LEU A 59 -1.20 6.07 -2.35
N PRO A 60 -1.23 7.35 -2.82
CA PRO A 60 -0.58 8.45 -2.11
C PRO A 60 -1.16 8.68 -0.72
N ALA A 61 -2.48 8.57 -0.57
CA ALA A 61 -3.13 8.73 0.73
C ALA A 61 -2.72 7.63 1.71
N LEU A 62 -2.73 6.36 1.30
CA LEU A 62 -2.33 5.24 2.12
C LEU A 62 -0.82 5.27 2.44
N ALA A 63 0.02 5.72 1.51
CA ALA A 63 1.46 5.86 1.74
C ALA A 63 1.77 6.91 2.82
N VAL A 64 1.11 8.07 2.81
CA VAL A 64 1.25 9.09 3.85
C VAL A 64 0.70 8.59 5.17
N PHE A 65 -0.50 8.02 5.15
CA PHE A 65 -1.16 7.55 6.37
C PHE A 65 -0.37 6.42 7.04
N GLY A 66 0.06 5.42 6.27
CA GLY A 66 0.86 4.30 6.76
C GLY A 66 2.22 4.73 7.27
N SER A 67 2.96 5.55 6.52
CA SER A 67 4.26 6.04 6.96
C SER A 67 4.16 6.94 8.18
N GLY A 68 3.16 7.81 8.26
CA GLY A 68 2.94 8.68 9.42
C GLY A 68 2.67 7.90 10.70
N LEU A 69 1.77 6.90 10.66
CA LEU A 69 1.50 6.00 11.78
C LEU A 69 2.75 5.20 12.16
N PHE A 70 3.41 4.61 11.17
CA PHE A 70 4.60 3.79 11.41
C PHE A 70 5.73 4.59 12.08
N ILE A 71 6.03 5.79 11.60
CA ILE A 71 7.04 6.67 12.19
C ILE A 71 6.65 7.07 13.61
N HIS A 72 5.37 7.38 13.84
CA HIS A 72 4.89 7.77 15.15
C HIS A 72 5.11 6.68 16.20
N GLU A 73 4.88 5.44 15.83
CA GLU A 73 4.93 4.29 16.74
C GLU A 73 6.33 3.66 16.83
N ALA A 74 7.05 3.56 15.69
CA ALA A 74 8.34 2.88 15.65
C ALA A 74 9.51 3.74 16.15
N LEU A 75 9.37 5.07 16.08
CA LEU A 75 10.48 5.99 16.41
C LEU A 75 10.15 6.89 17.59
N ASN A 76 11.20 7.33 18.31
CA ASN A 76 11.08 8.23 19.45
C ASN A 76 12.05 9.43 19.35
N GLY A 77 11.71 10.53 20.02
CA GLY A 77 12.59 11.70 20.14
C GLY A 77 12.85 12.42 18.81
N TYR A 78 14.11 12.84 18.62
CA TYR A 78 14.53 13.65 17.46
C TYR A 78 14.57 12.88 16.14
N SER A 79 14.52 11.55 16.15
CA SER A 79 14.50 10.74 14.92
C SER A 79 13.16 10.84 14.16
N ARG A 80 12.07 11.13 14.87
CA ARG A 80 10.73 11.27 14.26
C ARG A 80 10.67 12.32 13.15
N PRO A 81 11.02 13.58 13.36
CA PRO A 81 10.95 14.60 12.32
C PRO A 81 11.89 14.31 11.15
N LEU A 82 13.06 13.74 11.39
CA LEU A 82 13.97 13.34 10.31
C LEU A 82 13.38 12.21 9.45
N ALA A 83 12.69 11.27 10.08
CA ALA A 83 12.04 10.16 9.39
C ALA A 83 10.83 10.59 8.53
N ALA A 84 10.31 11.82 8.69
CA ALA A 84 9.27 12.36 7.82
C ALA A 84 9.78 12.74 6.41
N ILE A 85 11.09 12.95 6.24
CA ILE A 85 11.68 13.38 4.96
C ILE A 85 11.54 12.32 3.86
N PRO A 86 11.94 11.04 4.05
CA PRO A 86 11.83 10.02 3.00
C PRO A 86 10.40 9.83 2.46
N PRO A 87 9.35 9.63 3.27
CA PRO A 87 8.00 9.47 2.74
C PRO A 87 7.50 10.73 2.04
N SER A 88 7.87 11.92 2.50
CA SER A 88 7.48 13.17 1.83
C SER A 88 8.09 13.29 0.43
N LEU A 89 9.35 12.87 0.25
CA LEU A 89 9.99 12.79 -1.06
C LEU A 89 9.35 11.69 -1.92
N ALA A 90 9.05 10.53 -1.31
CA ALA A 90 8.40 9.42 -2.00
C ALA A 90 7.04 9.82 -2.58
N ILE A 91 6.25 10.67 -1.90
CA ILE A 91 4.98 11.18 -2.44
C ILE A 91 5.20 12.01 -3.72
N GLY A 92 6.28 12.78 -3.79
CA GLY A 92 6.62 13.50 -5.04
C GLY A 92 6.95 12.55 -6.19
N LEU A 93 7.66 11.46 -5.89
CA LEU A 93 7.98 10.43 -6.88
C LEU A 93 6.73 9.64 -7.29
N ILE A 94 5.86 9.28 -6.32
CA ILE A 94 4.58 8.62 -6.59
C ILE A 94 3.71 9.52 -7.50
N ALA A 95 3.52 10.78 -7.16
CA ALA A 95 2.72 11.72 -7.96
C ALA A 95 3.30 11.91 -9.38
N HIS A 96 4.64 11.95 -9.51
CA HIS A 96 5.30 12.00 -10.80
C HIS A 96 5.09 10.70 -11.60
N ALA A 97 5.25 9.54 -10.97
CA ALA A 97 5.04 8.25 -11.60
C ALA A 97 3.58 8.08 -12.04
N GLU A 98 2.62 8.46 -11.19
CA GLU A 98 1.20 8.46 -11.50
C GLU A 98 0.87 9.35 -12.72
N TYR A 99 1.43 10.56 -12.77
CA TYR A 99 1.26 11.45 -13.90
C TYR A 99 1.81 10.84 -15.20
N GLN A 100 3.02 10.28 -15.17
CA GLN A 100 3.65 9.70 -16.36
C GLN A 100 2.96 8.41 -16.83
N THR A 101 2.40 7.61 -15.92
CA THR A 101 1.73 6.34 -16.24
C THR A 101 0.29 6.52 -16.73
N VAL A 102 -0.21 7.76 -16.83
CA VAL A 102 -1.44 8.08 -17.56
C VAL A 102 -1.29 7.70 -19.04
N ASP A 103 -0.10 7.93 -19.60
CA ASP A 103 0.23 7.53 -20.98
C ASP A 103 0.91 6.15 -20.98
N PHE A 104 0.21 5.13 -21.46
CA PHE A 104 0.71 3.76 -21.57
C PHE A 104 1.86 3.61 -22.60
N THR A 105 2.07 4.59 -23.45
CA THR A 105 3.15 4.58 -24.46
C THR A 105 4.44 5.23 -23.97
N ALA A 106 4.46 5.77 -22.76
CA ALA A 106 5.61 6.44 -22.19
C ALA A 106 6.84 5.50 -22.12
N ARG A 107 8.00 6.00 -22.58
CA ARG A 107 9.26 5.22 -22.68
C ARG A 107 9.68 4.53 -21.37
N ARG A 108 9.31 5.08 -20.22
CA ARG A 108 9.67 4.59 -18.88
C ARG A 108 8.49 3.97 -18.15
N TYR A 109 7.41 3.66 -18.85
CA TYR A 109 6.18 3.14 -18.23
C TYR A 109 6.44 1.98 -17.26
N GLY A 110 7.12 0.91 -17.70
CA GLY A 110 7.37 -0.27 -16.86
C GLY A 110 8.19 0.04 -15.60
N ALA A 111 9.25 0.87 -15.71
CA ALA A 111 10.05 1.24 -14.54
C ALA A 111 9.24 2.08 -13.52
N LEU A 112 8.37 2.96 -14.00
CA LEU A 112 7.51 3.78 -13.14
C LEU A 112 6.43 2.92 -12.47
N ARG A 113 5.84 1.97 -13.19
CA ARG A 113 4.87 1.01 -12.62
C ARG A 113 5.51 0.12 -11.55
N LEU A 114 6.74 -0.36 -11.79
CA LEU A 114 7.50 -1.07 -10.76
C LEU A 114 7.69 -0.20 -9.50
N GLY A 115 8.03 1.08 -9.68
CA GLY A 115 8.15 2.03 -8.57
C GLY A 115 6.86 2.20 -7.78
N LEU A 116 5.71 2.30 -8.47
CA LEU A 116 4.39 2.37 -7.84
C LEU A 116 4.03 1.06 -7.11
N ALA A 117 4.35 -0.10 -7.69
CA ALA A 117 4.15 -1.39 -7.04
C ALA A 117 4.98 -1.51 -5.75
N VAL A 118 6.26 -1.11 -5.78
CA VAL A 118 7.11 -1.07 -4.58
C VAL A 118 6.51 -0.13 -3.52
N ALA A 119 6.04 1.06 -3.92
CA ALA A 119 5.39 1.99 -3.01
C ALA A 119 4.11 1.39 -2.40
N ALA A 120 3.31 0.64 -3.18
CA ALA A 120 2.12 -0.06 -2.70
C ALA A 120 2.47 -1.12 -1.65
N TYR A 121 3.47 -1.97 -1.89
CA TYR A 121 3.88 -2.99 -0.92
C TYR A 121 4.50 -2.39 0.35
N LEU A 122 5.29 -1.31 0.24
CA LEU A 122 5.81 -0.60 1.42
C LEU A 122 4.69 0.04 2.24
N SER A 123 3.69 0.62 1.57
CA SER A 123 2.52 1.18 2.24
C SER A 123 1.68 0.10 2.93
N ALA A 124 1.50 -1.06 2.26
CA ALA A 124 0.87 -2.23 2.84
C ALA A 124 1.62 -2.70 4.10
N PHE A 125 2.96 -2.83 4.03
CA PHE A 125 3.78 -3.24 5.17
C PHE A 125 3.61 -2.30 6.37
N ALA A 126 3.71 -1.00 6.13
CA ALA A 126 3.56 0.00 7.20
C ALA A 126 2.18 -0.09 7.86
N LEU A 127 1.11 -0.19 7.07
CA LEU A 127 -0.26 -0.27 7.58
C LEU A 127 -0.56 -1.60 8.25
N TYR A 128 -0.17 -2.72 7.64
CA TYR A 128 -0.42 -4.04 8.22
C TYR A 128 0.32 -4.22 9.53
N SER A 129 1.57 -3.75 9.63
CA SER A 129 2.32 -3.80 10.89
C SER A 129 1.63 -3.02 12.00
N MET A 130 1.00 -1.90 11.68
CA MET A 130 0.23 -1.11 12.67
C MET A 130 -1.08 -1.80 13.06
N LEU A 131 -1.76 -2.43 12.10
CA LEU A 131 -3.01 -3.14 12.32
C LEU A 131 -2.82 -4.53 12.99
N MET A 132 -1.59 -5.06 13.00
CA MET A 132 -1.23 -6.29 13.70
C MET A 132 -0.90 -6.10 15.18
N ARG A 133 -0.92 -4.87 15.68
CA ARG A 133 -0.65 -4.58 17.10
C ARG A 133 -1.72 -5.21 18.01
N PRO A 134 -1.32 -5.71 19.20
CA PRO A 134 -2.24 -6.39 20.11
C PRO A 134 -3.33 -5.47 20.69
N GLU A 135 -3.09 -4.14 20.68
CA GLU A 135 -4.05 -3.15 21.17
C GLU A 135 -5.20 -2.90 20.18
N VAL A 136 -5.07 -3.35 18.93
CA VAL A 136 -6.07 -3.15 17.88
C VAL A 136 -7.01 -4.33 17.84
N ASP A 137 -8.32 -4.05 17.93
CA ASP A 137 -9.34 -5.11 17.82
C ASP A 137 -9.18 -5.90 16.51
N VAL A 138 -9.33 -7.22 16.62
CA VAL A 138 -9.06 -8.16 15.52
C VAL A 138 -10.04 -8.00 14.37
N LEU A 139 -11.33 -7.75 14.65
CA LEU A 139 -12.32 -7.57 13.59
C LEU A 139 -12.16 -6.23 12.90
N PHE A 140 -11.86 -5.18 13.68
CA PHE A 140 -11.54 -3.87 13.12
C PHE A 140 -10.28 -3.94 12.24
N SER A 141 -9.21 -4.60 12.72
CA SER A 141 -7.97 -4.74 11.94
C SER A 141 -8.18 -5.55 10.66
N ALA A 142 -8.97 -6.64 10.71
CA ALA A 142 -9.30 -7.43 9.52
C ALA A 142 -10.09 -6.61 8.49
N ALA A 143 -11.10 -5.85 8.93
CA ALA A 143 -11.87 -4.98 8.04
C ALA A 143 -10.99 -3.85 7.42
N ALA A 144 -10.12 -3.24 8.22
CA ALA A 144 -9.18 -2.22 7.74
C ALA A 144 -8.17 -2.81 6.73
N ILE A 145 -7.63 -4.00 6.99
CA ILE A 145 -6.73 -4.72 6.08
C ILE A 145 -7.46 -5.06 4.78
N MET A 146 -8.71 -5.50 4.83
CA MET A 146 -9.53 -5.74 3.64
C MET A 146 -9.61 -4.49 2.76
N LEU A 147 -9.92 -3.34 3.36
CA LEU A 147 -10.04 -2.06 2.64
C LEU A 147 -8.71 -1.61 2.05
N VAL A 148 -7.63 -1.64 2.83
CA VAL A 148 -6.29 -1.26 2.38
C VAL A 148 -5.84 -2.16 1.23
N SER A 149 -5.95 -3.48 1.38
CA SER A 149 -5.60 -4.45 0.34
C SER A 149 -6.43 -4.24 -0.92
N GLY A 150 -7.73 -3.99 -0.78
CA GLY A 150 -8.62 -3.73 -1.92
C GLY A 150 -8.20 -2.48 -2.70
N VAL A 151 -7.93 -1.36 -2.01
CA VAL A 151 -7.48 -0.12 -2.65
C VAL A 151 -6.13 -0.30 -3.34
N LEU A 152 -5.15 -0.94 -2.69
CA LEU A 152 -3.85 -1.20 -3.28
C LEU A 152 -3.92 -2.19 -4.45
N THR A 153 -4.81 -3.18 -4.39
CA THR A 153 -5.05 -4.10 -5.52
C THR A 153 -5.59 -3.35 -6.73
N LEU A 154 -6.54 -2.43 -6.55
CA LEU A 154 -7.05 -1.60 -7.66
C LEU A 154 -5.93 -0.80 -8.32
N GLU A 155 -4.98 -0.29 -7.53
CA GLU A 155 -3.82 0.41 -8.06
C GLU A 155 -2.92 -0.53 -8.88
N LEU A 156 -2.64 -1.73 -8.38
CA LEU A 156 -1.82 -2.73 -9.08
C LEU A 156 -2.49 -3.21 -10.37
N LEU A 157 -3.80 -3.47 -10.36
CA LEU A 157 -4.55 -3.95 -11.53
C LEU A 157 -4.65 -2.93 -12.68
N ARG A 158 -4.36 -1.66 -12.44
CA ARG A 158 -4.27 -0.64 -13.51
C ARG A 158 -3.21 -0.97 -14.55
N GLU A 159 -2.17 -1.72 -14.22
CA GLU A 159 -1.18 -2.20 -15.17
C GLU A 159 -1.79 -3.07 -16.27
N ASN A 160 -2.69 -3.96 -15.91
CA ASN A 160 -3.39 -4.86 -16.84
C ASN A 160 -4.56 -4.16 -17.57
N ARG A 161 -4.71 -2.84 -17.45
CA ARG A 161 -5.80 -2.06 -18.05
C ARG A 161 -7.20 -2.54 -17.67
N LEU A 162 -7.29 -3.24 -16.54
CA LEU A 162 -8.56 -3.65 -15.99
C LEU A 162 -9.21 -2.49 -15.26
N PHE A 163 -10.36 -2.09 -15.75
CA PHE A 163 -11.17 -1.05 -15.16
C PHE A 163 -12.62 -1.54 -15.04
N GLY A 164 -13.35 -1.03 -14.05
CA GLY A 164 -14.76 -1.35 -13.89
C GLY A 164 -15.04 -2.49 -12.92
N GLU A 165 -16.16 -3.17 -13.11
CA GLU A 165 -16.70 -4.15 -12.17
C GLU A 165 -15.75 -5.34 -11.91
N GLY A 166 -15.07 -5.83 -12.94
CA GLY A 166 -14.14 -6.95 -12.82
C GLY A 166 -12.95 -6.62 -11.92
N ALA A 167 -12.36 -5.42 -12.04
CA ALA A 167 -11.27 -4.98 -11.19
C ALA A 167 -11.73 -4.84 -9.72
N ILE A 168 -12.95 -4.32 -9.50
CA ILE A 168 -13.51 -4.17 -8.15
C ILE A 168 -13.74 -5.55 -7.52
N LEU A 169 -14.29 -6.52 -8.25
CA LEU A 169 -14.50 -7.88 -7.74
C LEU A 169 -13.18 -8.54 -7.35
N LEU A 170 -12.14 -8.43 -8.18
CA LEU A 170 -10.81 -8.96 -7.85
C LEU A 170 -10.20 -8.26 -6.64
N ALA A 171 -10.34 -6.95 -6.54
CA ALA A 171 -9.85 -6.18 -5.39
C ALA A 171 -10.56 -6.59 -4.09
N ILE A 172 -11.87 -6.84 -4.14
CA ILE A 172 -12.64 -7.36 -3.00
C ILE A 172 -12.16 -8.78 -2.65
N ALA A 173 -11.98 -9.66 -3.63
CA ALA A 173 -11.52 -11.03 -3.40
C ALA A 173 -10.14 -11.06 -2.75
N VAL A 174 -9.17 -10.29 -3.26
CA VAL A 174 -7.84 -10.16 -2.66
C VAL A 174 -7.95 -9.57 -1.25
N GLY A 175 -8.70 -8.47 -1.09
CA GLY A 175 -8.90 -7.84 0.22
C GLY A 175 -9.47 -8.80 1.26
N LEU A 176 -10.48 -9.59 0.88
CA LEU A 176 -11.09 -10.59 1.74
C LEU A 176 -10.10 -11.70 2.11
N SER A 177 -9.33 -12.21 1.14
CA SER A 177 -8.32 -13.25 1.38
C SER A 177 -7.24 -12.79 2.38
N ILE A 178 -6.80 -11.52 2.29
CA ILE A 178 -5.82 -10.98 3.25
C ILE A 178 -6.45 -10.73 4.62
N ALA A 179 -7.72 -10.33 4.67
CA ALA A 179 -8.45 -10.22 5.93
C ALA A 179 -8.63 -11.58 6.62
N GLU A 180 -8.95 -12.64 5.88
CA GLU A 180 -9.01 -14.00 6.39
C GLU A 180 -7.64 -14.45 6.91
N LEU A 181 -6.56 -14.17 6.18
CA LEU A 181 -5.21 -14.44 6.64
C LEU A 181 -4.90 -13.71 7.96
N ARG A 182 -5.36 -12.45 8.13
CA ARG A 182 -5.24 -11.72 9.40
C ARG A 182 -5.96 -12.45 10.54
N LEU A 183 -7.16 -12.98 10.31
CA LEU A 183 -7.91 -13.74 11.31
C LEU A 183 -7.19 -15.04 11.69
N VAL A 184 -6.59 -15.73 10.73
CA VAL A 184 -5.77 -16.92 10.99
C VAL A 184 -4.53 -16.57 11.82
N LEU A 185 -3.82 -15.49 11.45
CA LEU A 185 -2.63 -15.04 12.17
C LEU A 185 -2.90 -14.58 13.60
N TYR A 186 -4.15 -14.28 13.95
CA TYR A 186 -4.53 -13.93 15.32
C TYR A 186 -4.22 -15.06 16.33
N PHE A 187 -4.33 -16.31 15.91
CA PHE A 187 -4.06 -17.46 16.77
C PHE A 187 -2.56 -17.75 16.97
N PHE A 188 -1.72 -17.04 16.25
CA PHE A 188 -0.26 -17.16 16.37
C PHE A 188 0.28 -15.96 17.13
N PRO A 189 1.07 -16.16 18.20
CA PRO A 189 1.69 -15.07 18.95
C PRO A 189 2.87 -14.49 18.14
N LEU A 190 2.57 -13.65 17.17
CA LEU A 190 3.52 -12.97 16.30
C LEU A 190 3.70 -11.52 16.72
N ASP A 191 4.92 -11.00 16.58
CA ASP A 191 5.17 -9.58 16.67
C ASP A 191 4.48 -8.83 15.54
N SER A 192 4.10 -7.59 15.78
CA SER A 192 3.39 -6.76 14.80
C SER A 192 4.15 -6.62 13.48
N LEU A 193 5.48 -6.51 13.51
CA LEU A 193 6.31 -6.40 12.30
C LEU A 193 6.33 -7.72 11.52
N LEU A 194 6.51 -8.85 12.20
CA LEU A 194 6.50 -10.16 11.55
C LEU A 194 5.11 -10.48 10.99
N GLY A 195 4.05 -10.21 11.74
CA GLY A 195 2.69 -10.37 11.26
C GLY A 195 2.39 -9.48 10.05
N GLY A 196 2.84 -8.22 10.09
CA GLY A 196 2.73 -7.31 8.95
C GLY A 196 3.49 -7.80 7.71
N ALA A 197 4.71 -8.32 7.89
CA ALA A 197 5.49 -8.90 6.81
C ALA A 197 4.81 -10.13 6.17
N LEU A 198 4.25 -11.03 6.99
CA LEU A 198 3.49 -12.18 6.48
C LEU A 198 2.26 -11.77 5.68
N LEU A 199 1.53 -10.75 6.15
CA LEU A 199 0.38 -10.22 5.42
C LEU A 199 0.81 -9.60 4.08
N VAL A 200 1.95 -8.90 4.02
CA VAL A 200 2.50 -8.36 2.75
C VAL A 200 2.89 -9.48 1.80
N ILE A 201 3.51 -10.54 2.30
CA ILE A 201 3.85 -11.71 1.48
C ILE A 201 2.56 -12.36 0.94
N GLY A 202 1.56 -12.56 1.80
CA GLY A 202 0.24 -13.03 1.36
C GLY A 202 -0.39 -12.13 0.31
N PHE A 203 -0.29 -10.80 0.49
CA PHE A 203 -0.78 -9.81 -0.46
C PHE A 203 -0.03 -9.86 -1.80
N TYR A 204 1.31 -9.99 -1.76
CA TYR A 204 2.13 -10.19 -2.96
C TYR A 204 1.75 -11.46 -3.72
N LEU A 205 1.55 -12.58 -3.00
CA LEU A 205 1.15 -13.84 -3.60
C LEU A 205 -0.25 -13.76 -4.23
N ALA A 206 -1.20 -13.17 -3.52
CA ALA A 206 -2.57 -13.00 -4.02
C ALA A 206 -2.64 -12.10 -5.27
N THR A 207 -1.95 -10.95 -5.24
CA THR A 207 -1.91 -10.03 -6.37
C THR A 207 -1.15 -10.61 -7.55
N GLY A 208 -0.01 -11.29 -7.31
CA GLY A 208 0.75 -11.97 -8.35
C GLY A 208 -0.06 -13.07 -9.03
N LEU A 209 -0.81 -13.88 -8.26
CA LEU A 209 -1.69 -14.90 -8.83
C LEU A 209 -2.78 -14.26 -9.72
N VAL A 210 -3.36 -13.13 -9.28
CA VAL A 210 -4.35 -12.40 -10.08
C VAL A 210 -3.74 -11.91 -11.39
N HIS A 211 -2.52 -11.36 -11.38
CA HIS A 211 -1.85 -10.93 -12.61
C HIS A 211 -1.66 -12.09 -13.59
N HIS A 212 -1.16 -13.25 -13.13
CA HIS A 212 -0.97 -14.42 -14.00
C HIS A 212 -2.27 -15.00 -14.54
N VAL A 213 -3.36 -14.98 -13.76
CA VAL A 213 -4.69 -15.38 -14.24
C VAL A 213 -5.17 -14.44 -15.35
N LEU A 214 -4.91 -13.14 -15.23
CA LEU A 214 -5.32 -12.15 -16.22
C LEU A 214 -4.50 -12.21 -17.51
N ASP A 215 -3.21 -12.51 -17.39
CA ASP A 215 -2.31 -12.65 -18.54
C ASP A 215 -2.45 -14.00 -19.26
N HIS A 216 -3.32 -14.90 -18.74
CA HIS A 216 -3.53 -16.28 -19.23
C HIS A 216 -2.23 -17.13 -19.24
N ASP A 217 -1.23 -16.74 -18.42
CA ASP A 217 0.08 -17.40 -18.33
C ASP A 217 0.21 -18.23 -17.03
N LEU A 218 -0.91 -18.74 -16.51
CA LEU A 218 -0.90 -19.54 -15.29
C LEU A 218 -0.37 -20.95 -15.60
N GLU A 219 0.94 -21.09 -15.73
CA GLU A 219 1.60 -22.39 -15.83
C GLU A 219 1.84 -22.98 -14.43
N TRP A 220 1.91 -24.33 -14.36
CA TRP A 220 2.19 -25.05 -13.12
C TRP A 220 3.52 -24.60 -12.46
N ASN A 221 4.50 -24.24 -13.27
CA ASN A 221 5.80 -23.73 -12.79
C ASN A 221 5.65 -22.44 -12.03
N THR A 222 4.83 -21.51 -12.53
CA THR A 222 4.54 -20.23 -11.88
C THR A 222 3.84 -20.44 -10.53
N ALA A 223 2.83 -21.31 -10.48
CA ALA A 223 2.16 -21.64 -9.23
C ALA A 223 3.11 -22.30 -8.21
N ALA A 224 4.06 -23.11 -8.67
CA ALA A 224 5.08 -23.72 -7.82
C ALA A 224 6.06 -22.67 -7.26
N GLU A 225 6.50 -21.68 -8.04
CA GLU A 225 7.35 -20.57 -7.57
C GLU A 225 6.68 -19.78 -6.45
N TYR A 226 5.41 -19.42 -6.60
CA TYR A 226 4.64 -18.76 -5.54
C TYR A 226 4.52 -19.65 -4.30
N GLY A 227 4.30 -20.95 -4.48
CA GLY A 227 4.29 -21.92 -3.38
C GLY A 227 5.62 -21.96 -2.62
N VAL A 228 6.74 -21.97 -3.32
CA VAL A 228 8.10 -21.94 -2.72
C VAL A 228 8.30 -20.63 -1.92
N VAL A 229 7.91 -19.49 -2.47
CA VAL A 229 8.02 -18.20 -1.75
C VAL A 229 7.17 -18.21 -0.49
N ALA A 230 5.94 -18.72 -0.56
CA ALA A 230 5.06 -18.83 0.61
C ALA A 230 5.65 -19.72 1.70
N VAL A 231 6.17 -20.90 1.33
CA VAL A 231 6.81 -21.84 2.25
C VAL A 231 8.09 -21.25 2.84
N ALA A 232 8.93 -20.62 2.02
CA ALA A 232 10.16 -19.97 2.50
C ALA A 232 9.85 -18.84 3.50
N ALA A 233 8.83 -18.03 3.23
CA ALA A 233 8.40 -16.98 4.13
C ALA A 233 7.86 -17.53 5.46
N ALA A 234 7.02 -18.55 5.42
CA ALA A 234 6.52 -19.24 6.61
C ALA A 234 7.66 -19.86 7.42
N ALA A 235 8.61 -20.52 6.75
CA ALA A 235 9.79 -21.10 7.40
C ALA A 235 10.67 -20.03 8.05
N ALA A 236 10.91 -18.89 7.39
CA ALA A 236 11.66 -17.78 7.95
C ALA A 236 11.05 -17.26 9.26
N VAL A 237 9.72 -17.12 9.29
CA VAL A 237 8.99 -16.72 10.51
C VAL A 237 9.13 -17.73 11.63
N ILE A 238 8.99 -19.03 11.32
CA ILE A 238 9.12 -20.11 12.31
C ILE A 238 10.56 -20.13 12.86
N VAL A 239 11.57 -20.03 12.00
CA VAL A 239 12.99 -20.02 12.40
C VAL A 239 13.30 -18.81 13.27
N THR A 240 12.86 -17.62 12.89
CA THR A 240 13.06 -16.40 13.69
C THR A 240 12.50 -16.57 15.08
N ARG A 241 11.37 -17.27 15.21
CA ARG A 241 10.72 -17.52 16.49
C ARG A 241 11.41 -18.57 17.36
N LEU A 242 12.07 -19.55 16.73
CA LEU A 242 12.81 -20.59 17.47
C LEU A 242 14.17 -20.08 17.98
N LEU A 243 14.67 -18.99 17.41
CA LEU A 243 15.95 -18.37 17.76
C LEU A 243 15.83 -17.23 18.79
N VAL A 244 14.64 -16.76 19.07
CA VAL A 244 14.31 -15.74 20.08
C VAL A 244 13.54 -16.37 21.23
#